data_74e84d16097a968ed9e6372db2c1fdef
#
_entry.id   74e84d16097a968ed9e6372db2c1fdef
#
_cell.length_a   1.000
_cell.length_b   1.000
_cell.length_c   1.000
_cell.angle_alpha   90.00
_cell.angle_beta   90.00
_cell.angle_gamma   90.00
#
_symmetry.space_group_name_H-M   'P 1'
#
loop_
_entity.id
_entity.type
_entity.pdbx_description
1 polymer ?
#
loop_
_entity_poly.entity_id
_entity_poly.type
_entity_poly.pdbx_seq_one_letter_code
_entity_poly.pdbx_strand_id
1 'polypeptide(L)'
;MADVSILNKLRQQLALAGVDALLIPRGDAFNGEEVPPADERLAHASGFTGSAGLGIVRNEDAMLFSDGRYTLQMESQKASGWDCATMPEVMPEDWLLTHHRNNSLGFDPMLMPLAAFRRMEKKLKTGGITLVPLDHNPVDAIWPDRPAPPVRPAFDFDEAVAGLTRQEKITAMIDAMGDDSETETPRAMLISDPAVLCWLLNIRGRDLDHTPFVLAFAVLSAEGMVTVYGDDERFAGVSQSGLVVQPAAMLMNDLAALKGVVLVDPTSCPVALHKVIKARVIEAENPAVLMKARKTPNERAAFIATHQTDAVAMIRFLHWFDQTLEKRPVRETEIDAALINFRSDAADFLCPSFATICGGGGNGAIVHYRALPGQDQVIPKDSLCLIDSGGQYRQATTDITRTVATGTPPAAMAQAFTHVLKAHIALATSRFPAGTTGVQLDALTRAPLWQAGMEFNHGTGHGVGCCLSVHEGPASISKRGMRVIVPGMILSNEPGFYVEGEYGIRIENLVHVAKDETTNMLMLETISLAPIDQRLIIAALMTDAEIDWLNAYHHRIGDEIGPMIRARGDADLTAWLEAAIAPISR
;
A
#
# COMPACT_ATOMS: atom_id res chain seq x y z
N MET A 1 -24.57 -21.34 -9.30
CA MET A 1 -24.54 -21.91 -10.68
C MET A 1 -23.78 -21.03 -11.68
N ALA A 2 -23.42 -19.79 -11.35
CA ALA A 2 -22.61 -18.91 -12.21
C ALA A 2 -21.13 -19.34 -12.30
N ASP A 3 -20.56 -19.86 -11.21
CA ASP A 3 -19.13 -20.10 -11.04
C ASP A 3 -18.55 -21.24 -11.89
N VAL A 4 -19.25 -22.37 -12.01
CA VAL A 4 -18.80 -23.49 -12.86
C VAL A 4 -18.69 -23.07 -14.33
N SER A 5 -19.46 -22.07 -14.73
CA SER A 5 -19.46 -21.51 -16.08
C SER A 5 -18.16 -20.75 -16.40
N ILE A 6 -17.56 -19.99 -15.44
CA ILE A 6 -16.34 -19.20 -15.67
C ILE A 6 -15.13 -20.12 -15.85
N LEU A 7 -14.88 -21.06 -14.94
CA LEU A 7 -13.78 -22.03 -15.08
C LEU A 7 -13.87 -22.84 -16.37
N ASN A 8 -15.07 -23.27 -16.75
CA ASN A 8 -15.24 -24.00 -18.02
C ASN A 8 -14.93 -23.13 -19.25
N LYS A 9 -15.32 -21.84 -19.23
CA LYS A 9 -14.96 -20.89 -20.28
C LYS A 9 -13.45 -20.65 -20.33
N LEU A 10 -12.78 -20.50 -19.15
CA LEU A 10 -11.33 -20.36 -19.09
C LEU A 10 -10.61 -21.60 -19.66
N ARG A 11 -11.06 -22.82 -19.31
CA ARG A 11 -10.54 -24.06 -19.88
C ARG A 11 -10.70 -24.16 -21.38
N GLN A 12 -11.80 -23.65 -21.93
CA GLN A 12 -11.96 -23.52 -23.40
C GLN A 12 -10.92 -22.54 -23.99
N GLN A 13 -10.65 -21.43 -23.32
CA GLN A 13 -9.63 -20.47 -23.75
C GLN A 13 -8.21 -21.07 -23.69
N LEU A 14 -7.90 -21.91 -22.67
CA LEU A 14 -6.62 -22.65 -22.62
C LEU A 14 -6.43 -23.52 -23.87
N ALA A 15 -7.47 -24.28 -24.23
CA ALA A 15 -7.43 -25.12 -25.42
C ALA A 15 -7.24 -24.31 -26.71
N LEU A 16 -7.88 -23.14 -26.84
CA LEU A 16 -7.72 -22.24 -27.98
C LEU A 16 -6.30 -21.64 -28.05
N ALA A 17 -5.74 -21.30 -26.90
CA ALA A 17 -4.38 -20.75 -26.78
C ALA A 17 -3.29 -21.83 -26.89
N GLY A 18 -3.65 -23.12 -26.87
CA GLY A 18 -2.70 -24.23 -26.94
C GLY A 18 -1.79 -24.34 -25.71
N VAL A 19 -2.30 -24.00 -24.54
CA VAL A 19 -1.58 -24.08 -23.25
C VAL A 19 -2.32 -24.97 -22.25
N ASP A 20 -1.57 -25.59 -21.34
CA ASP A 20 -2.11 -26.56 -20.38
C ASP A 20 -2.61 -25.91 -19.09
N ALA A 21 -2.13 -24.70 -18.77
CA ALA A 21 -2.55 -23.91 -17.63
C ALA A 21 -2.49 -22.41 -17.92
N LEU A 22 -3.19 -21.62 -17.12
CA LEU A 22 -3.20 -20.15 -17.15
C LEU A 22 -2.81 -19.58 -15.79
N LEU A 23 -1.90 -18.60 -15.80
CA LEU A 23 -1.57 -17.75 -14.68
C LEU A 23 -2.43 -16.48 -14.73
N ILE A 24 -3.14 -16.17 -13.64
CA ILE A 24 -3.98 -14.97 -13.49
C ILE A 24 -3.47 -14.19 -12.27
N PRO A 25 -2.58 -13.19 -12.44
CA PRO A 25 -2.13 -12.39 -11.31
C PRO A 25 -3.22 -11.40 -10.87
N ARG A 26 -3.18 -11.03 -9.58
CA ARG A 26 -3.82 -9.82 -9.09
C ARG A 26 -2.92 -8.64 -9.47
N GLY A 27 -3.30 -7.88 -10.48
CA GLY A 27 -2.51 -6.77 -10.96
C GLY A 27 -2.99 -6.27 -12.33
N ASP A 28 -2.52 -5.08 -12.66
CA ASP A 28 -2.67 -4.42 -13.96
C ASP A 28 -1.34 -4.41 -14.74
N ALA A 29 -1.31 -3.69 -15.84
CA ALA A 29 -0.10 -3.51 -16.66
C ALA A 29 1.02 -2.70 -15.94
N PHE A 30 0.69 -2.06 -14.83
CA PHE A 30 1.61 -1.25 -14.01
C PHE A 30 2.06 -2.00 -12.75
N ASN A 31 1.57 -3.22 -12.54
CA ASN A 31 1.85 -4.03 -11.35
C ASN A 31 1.43 -3.34 -10.05
N GLY A 32 0.32 -2.57 -10.09
CA GLY A 32 -0.22 -1.84 -8.96
C GLY A 32 -0.86 -2.74 -7.90
N GLU A 33 -0.78 -2.35 -6.64
CA GLU A 33 -1.53 -2.99 -5.55
C GLU A 33 -3.02 -2.67 -5.66
N GLU A 34 -3.39 -1.42 -5.87
CA GLU A 34 -4.71 -1.02 -6.28
C GLU A 34 -4.81 -1.10 -7.81
N VAL A 35 -5.86 -1.71 -8.32
CA VAL A 35 -6.11 -1.79 -9.75
C VAL A 35 -7.50 -1.23 -10.08
N PRO A 36 -7.68 -0.65 -11.29
CA PRO A 36 -8.99 -0.20 -11.69
C PRO A 36 -9.96 -1.40 -11.88
N PRO A 37 -11.27 -1.18 -11.80
CA PRO A 37 -12.27 -2.24 -12.00
C PRO A 37 -12.10 -3.04 -13.30
N ALA A 38 -11.55 -2.42 -14.35
CA ALA A 38 -11.21 -3.08 -15.62
C ALA A 38 -10.16 -4.19 -15.48
N ASP A 39 -9.32 -4.15 -14.45
CA ASP A 39 -8.19 -5.05 -14.24
C ASP A 39 -8.39 -6.03 -13.07
N GLU A 40 -9.61 -6.08 -12.50
CA GLU A 40 -10.01 -7.04 -11.48
C GLU A 40 -10.22 -8.48 -12.03
N ARG A 41 -9.26 -8.93 -12.87
CA ARG A 41 -9.35 -10.23 -13.55
C ARG A 41 -9.37 -11.40 -12.60
N LEU A 42 -8.56 -11.36 -11.53
CA LEU A 42 -8.52 -12.42 -10.53
C LEU A 42 -9.87 -12.51 -9.79
N ALA A 43 -10.45 -11.36 -9.43
CA ALA A 43 -11.76 -11.31 -8.79
C ALA A 43 -12.86 -11.82 -9.72
N HIS A 44 -12.84 -11.45 -11.00
CA HIS A 44 -13.79 -11.97 -12.00
C HIS A 44 -13.68 -13.49 -12.15
N ALA A 45 -12.46 -14.03 -12.17
CA ALA A 45 -12.22 -15.47 -12.37
C ALA A 45 -12.51 -16.31 -11.12
N SER A 46 -12.16 -15.83 -9.93
CA SER A 46 -12.14 -16.61 -8.69
C SER A 46 -13.11 -16.15 -7.60
N GLY A 47 -13.69 -14.94 -7.73
CA GLY A 47 -14.50 -14.29 -6.70
C GLY A 47 -13.67 -13.56 -5.62
N PHE A 48 -12.35 -13.77 -5.58
CA PHE A 48 -11.47 -13.19 -4.56
C PHE A 48 -11.12 -11.73 -4.85
N THR A 49 -11.42 -10.84 -3.91
CA THR A 49 -11.25 -9.38 -4.04
C THR A 49 -10.09 -8.80 -3.21
N GLY A 50 -9.23 -9.64 -2.65
CA GLY A 50 -8.04 -9.17 -1.90
C GLY A 50 -7.04 -8.44 -2.79
N SER A 51 -6.23 -7.53 -2.21
CA SER A 51 -5.27 -6.70 -2.97
C SER A 51 -3.98 -7.44 -3.39
N ALA A 52 -3.76 -8.66 -2.93
CA ALA A 52 -2.60 -9.48 -3.31
C ALA A 52 -3.01 -10.93 -3.56
N GLY A 53 -2.48 -11.51 -4.62
CA GLY A 53 -2.72 -12.92 -4.93
C GLY A 53 -2.53 -13.26 -6.39
N LEU A 54 -2.68 -14.53 -6.70
CA LEU A 54 -2.69 -15.03 -8.07
C LEU A 54 -3.52 -16.32 -8.17
N GLY A 55 -4.09 -16.57 -9.33
CA GLY A 55 -4.79 -17.80 -9.67
C GLY A 55 -4.01 -18.63 -10.68
N ILE A 56 -4.11 -19.95 -10.56
CA ILE A 56 -3.65 -20.89 -11.59
C ILE A 56 -4.84 -21.77 -11.95
N VAL A 57 -5.23 -21.76 -13.22
CA VAL A 57 -6.31 -22.60 -13.77
C VAL A 57 -5.69 -23.67 -14.65
N ARG A 58 -6.00 -24.94 -14.37
CA ARG A 58 -5.67 -26.09 -15.20
C ARG A 58 -6.94 -26.79 -15.68
N ASN A 59 -6.80 -27.75 -16.58
CA ASN A 59 -7.97 -28.52 -17.06
C ASN A 59 -8.70 -29.25 -15.93
N GLU A 60 -7.98 -29.70 -14.90
CA GLU A 60 -8.48 -30.54 -13.82
C GLU A 60 -8.89 -29.76 -12.58
N ASP A 61 -8.19 -28.68 -12.24
CA ASP A 61 -8.34 -27.93 -11.00
C ASP A 61 -8.09 -26.43 -11.21
N ALA A 62 -8.30 -25.64 -10.14
CA ALA A 62 -7.93 -24.24 -10.08
C ALA A 62 -7.48 -23.93 -8.65
N MET A 63 -6.36 -23.22 -8.51
CA MET A 63 -5.73 -22.86 -7.24
C MET A 63 -5.57 -21.36 -7.11
N LEU A 64 -6.04 -20.82 -5.98
CA LEU A 64 -5.89 -19.42 -5.58
C LEU A 64 -4.79 -19.32 -4.52
N PHE A 65 -3.82 -18.44 -4.73
CA PHE A 65 -2.72 -18.17 -3.82
C PHE A 65 -2.79 -16.73 -3.31
N SER A 66 -2.64 -16.54 -2.00
CA SER A 66 -2.41 -15.22 -1.41
C SER A 66 -1.57 -15.35 -0.13
N ASP A 67 -1.23 -14.23 0.50
CA ASP A 67 -0.45 -14.23 1.75
C ASP A 67 -1.33 -14.29 3.01
N GLY A 68 -0.68 -14.33 4.17
CA GLY A 68 -1.34 -14.53 5.47
C GLY A 68 -2.35 -13.45 5.86
N ARG A 69 -2.39 -12.29 5.18
CA ARG A 69 -3.40 -11.24 5.39
C ARG A 69 -4.79 -11.67 4.89
N TYR A 70 -4.83 -12.59 3.91
CA TYR A 70 -6.04 -12.96 3.16
C TYR A 70 -6.50 -14.39 3.36
N THR A 71 -5.91 -15.16 4.27
CA THR A 71 -6.24 -16.59 4.45
C THR A 71 -7.74 -16.81 4.66
N LEU A 72 -8.35 -16.08 5.59
CA LEU A 72 -9.79 -16.19 5.87
C LEU A 72 -10.65 -15.66 4.72
N GLN A 73 -10.22 -14.58 4.08
CA GLN A 73 -10.96 -13.96 2.99
C GLN A 73 -10.98 -14.85 1.73
N MET A 74 -9.84 -15.47 1.38
CA MET A 74 -9.78 -16.43 0.27
C MET A 74 -10.81 -17.55 0.44
N GLU A 75 -10.82 -18.18 1.62
CA GLU A 75 -11.74 -19.29 1.91
C GLU A 75 -13.22 -18.88 1.85
N SER A 76 -13.53 -17.66 2.30
CA SER A 76 -14.92 -17.15 2.30
C SER A 76 -15.41 -16.68 0.93
N GLN A 77 -14.51 -16.20 0.06
CA GLN A 77 -14.87 -15.57 -1.21
C GLN A 77 -14.66 -16.47 -2.43
N LYS A 78 -13.82 -17.51 -2.32
CA LYS A 78 -13.49 -18.35 -3.47
C LYS A 78 -14.74 -18.92 -4.15
N ALA A 79 -14.76 -18.81 -5.45
CA ALA A 79 -15.82 -19.42 -6.27
C ALA A 79 -15.71 -20.96 -6.25
N SER A 80 -16.82 -21.63 -6.54
CA SER A 80 -16.85 -23.10 -6.60
C SER A 80 -15.86 -23.65 -7.63
N GLY A 81 -15.08 -24.66 -7.22
CA GLY A 81 -14.04 -25.28 -8.04
C GLY A 81 -12.66 -24.67 -7.89
N TRP A 82 -12.49 -23.68 -7.01
CA TRP A 82 -11.19 -23.18 -6.60
C TRP A 82 -10.77 -23.74 -5.25
N ASP A 83 -9.51 -24.14 -5.15
CA ASP A 83 -8.83 -24.43 -3.90
C ASP A 83 -7.95 -23.24 -3.51
N CYS A 84 -7.55 -23.14 -2.23
CA CYS A 84 -6.73 -22.06 -1.70
C CYS A 84 -5.40 -22.57 -1.13
N ALA A 85 -4.35 -21.74 -1.26
CA ALA A 85 -3.08 -21.97 -0.62
C ALA A 85 -2.47 -20.66 -0.12
N THR A 86 -1.89 -20.67 1.09
CA THR A 86 -1.26 -19.51 1.70
C THR A 86 0.23 -19.45 1.40
N MET A 87 0.71 -18.30 0.96
CA MET A 87 2.14 -18.02 0.80
C MET A 87 2.71 -17.46 2.11
N PRO A 88 3.94 -17.79 2.52
CA PRO A 88 4.95 -18.56 1.77
C PRO A 88 4.91 -20.09 2.00
N GLU A 89 3.94 -20.61 2.76
CA GLU A 89 3.85 -22.04 3.09
C GLU A 89 3.77 -22.91 1.83
N VAL A 90 2.99 -22.44 0.85
CA VAL A 90 2.90 -23.06 -0.49
C VAL A 90 3.13 -21.97 -1.55
N MET A 91 4.31 -22.01 -2.18
CA MET A 91 4.59 -21.11 -3.29
C MET A 91 3.98 -21.63 -4.59
N PRO A 92 3.44 -20.75 -5.47
CA PRO A 92 2.83 -21.15 -6.74
C PRO A 92 3.74 -22.00 -7.61
N GLU A 93 5.04 -21.66 -7.65
CA GLU A 93 6.02 -22.39 -8.44
C GLU A 93 6.27 -23.80 -7.86
N ASP A 94 6.26 -23.98 -6.53
CA ASP A 94 6.43 -25.30 -5.90
C ASP A 94 5.21 -26.19 -6.13
N TRP A 95 4.02 -25.57 -6.09
CA TRP A 95 2.79 -26.28 -6.43
C TRP A 95 2.80 -26.74 -7.90
N LEU A 96 3.20 -25.87 -8.83
CA LEU A 96 3.34 -26.21 -10.26
C LEU A 96 4.37 -27.33 -10.48
N LEU A 97 5.52 -27.28 -9.81
CA LEU A 97 6.55 -28.31 -9.91
C LEU A 97 6.06 -29.67 -9.41
N THR A 98 5.05 -29.70 -8.56
CA THR A 98 4.44 -30.94 -8.06
C THR A 98 3.34 -31.44 -9.00
N HIS A 99 2.51 -30.55 -9.54
CA HIS A 99 1.25 -30.91 -10.20
C HIS A 99 1.21 -30.65 -11.71
N HIS A 100 2.22 -29.98 -12.29
CA HIS A 100 2.15 -29.49 -13.69
C HIS A 100 3.41 -29.76 -14.52
N ARG A 101 4.22 -30.76 -14.18
CA ARG A 101 5.48 -31.06 -14.85
C ARG A 101 5.32 -31.34 -16.34
N ASN A 102 6.33 -30.88 -17.14
CA ASN A 102 6.45 -31.07 -18.59
C ASN A 102 5.29 -30.47 -19.42
N ASN A 103 4.59 -29.50 -18.86
CA ASN A 103 3.46 -28.82 -19.50
C ASN A 103 3.75 -27.32 -19.71
N SER A 104 2.84 -26.63 -20.38
CA SER A 104 2.90 -25.22 -20.65
C SER A 104 2.04 -24.40 -19.69
N LEU A 105 2.56 -23.23 -19.26
CA LEU A 105 1.84 -22.25 -18.45
C LEU A 105 1.72 -20.94 -19.25
N GLY A 106 0.50 -20.64 -19.71
CA GLY A 106 0.18 -19.39 -20.37
C GLY A 106 0.13 -18.23 -19.40
N PHE A 107 0.58 -17.06 -19.80
CA PHE A 107 0.51 -15.84 -19.03
C PHE A 107 0.35 -14.61 -19.93
N ASP A 108 -0.28 -13.55 -19.41
CA ASP A 108 -0.33 -12.25 -20.08
C ASP A 108 0.99 -11.50 -19.87
N PRO A 109 1.78 -11.23 -20.94
CA PRO A 109 3.08 -10.60 -20.80
C PRO A 109 3.01 -9.10 -20.42
N MET A 110 1.84 -8.46 -20.48
CA MET A 110 1.64 -7.11 -19.94
C MET A 110 1.44 -7.10 -18.42
N LEU A 111 0.99 -8.22 -17.83
CA LEU A 111 0.69 -8.32 -16.40
C LEU A 111 1.82 -8.96 -15.58
N MET A 112 2.98 -9.21 -16.19
CA MET A 112 4.10 -9.85 -15.51
C MET A 112 5.38 -9.00 -15.65
N PRO A 113 5.91 -8.46 -14.52
CA PRO A 113 7.21 -7.80 -14.52
C PRO A 113 8.35 -8.73 -14.91
N LEU A 114 9.35 -8.20 -15.60
CA LEU A 114 10.49 -8.97 -16.15
C LEU A 114 11.26 -9.75 -15.07
N ALA A 115 11.48 -9.14 -13.90
CA ALA A 115 12.16 -9.81 -12.78
C ALA A 115 11.35 -11.00 -12.24
N ALA A 116 10.02 -10.86 -12.13
CA ALA A 116 9.14 -11.93 -11.69
C ALA A 116 9.11 -13.07 -12.74
N PHE A 117 9.01 -12.73 -14.01
CA PHE A 117 9.07 -13.68 -15.11
C PHE A 117 10.35 -14.53 -15.05
N ARG A 118 11.52 -13.91 -14.97
CA ARG A 118 12.80 -14.62 -14.94
C ARG A 118 12.97 -15.53 -13.75
N ARG A 119 12.55 -15.06 -12.58
CA ARG A 119 12.57 -15.88 -11.35
C ARG A 119 11.69 -17.11 -11.49
N MET A 120 10.47 -16.93 -11.98
CA MET A 120 9.52 -18.01 -12.20
C MET A 120 10.02 -18.97 -13.30
N GLU A 121 10.46 -18.45 -14.46
CA GLU A 121 10.99 -19.24 -15.57
C GLU A 121 12.17 -20.12 -15.11
N LYS A 122 13.15 -19.53 -14.42
CA LYS A 122 14.31 -20.25 -13.90
C LYS A 122 13.90 -21.41 -12.98
N LYS A 123 12.91 -21.20 -12.11
CA LYS A 123 12.42 -22.21 -11.16
C LYS A 123 11.62 -23.29 -11.89
N LEU A 124 10.68 -22.92 -12.73
CA LEU A 124 9.79 -23.84 -13.44
C LEU A 124 10.49 -24.70 -14.50
N LYS A 125 11.56 -24.18 -15.09
CA LYS A 125 12.40 -24.95 -16.04
C LYS A 125 12.95 -26.25 -15.43
N THR A 126 13.16 -26.29 -14.11
CA THR A 126 13.61 -27.52 -13.40
C THR A 126 12.59 -28.66 -13.45
N GLY A 127 11.32 -28.35 -13.68
CA GLY A 127 10.22 -29.31 -13.84
C GLY A 127 9.78 -29.50 -15.30
N GLY A 128 10.53 -28.93 -16.27
CA GLY A 128 10.15 -28.99 -17.69
C GLY A 128 8.95 -28.11 -18.06
N ILE A 129 8.55 -27.18 -17.18
CA ILE A 129 7.40 -26.30 -17.42
C ILE A 129 7.86 -25.11 -18.26
N THR A 130 7.14 -24.83 -19.37
CA THR A 130 7.41 -23.74 -20.28
C THR A 130 6.42 -22.59 -20.06
N LEU A 131 6.93 -21.37 -19.82
CA LEU A 131 6.11 -20.16 -19.77
C LEU A 131 5.82 -19.68 -21.21
N VAL A 132 4.54 -19.55 -21.54
CA VAL A 132 4.08 -19.15 -22.89
C VAL A 132 3.38 -17.79 -22.79
N PRO A 133 3.96 -16.72 -23.36
CA PRO A 133 3.29 -15.43 -23.43
C PRO A 133 2.10 -15.51 -24.40
N LEU A 134 0.95 -15.04 -23.95
CA LEU A 134 -0.28 -15.04 -24.73
C LEU A 134 -0.48 -13.70 -25.44
N ASP A 135 -0.98 -13.74 -26.67
CA ASP A 135 -1.30 -12.52 -27.44
C ASP A 135 -2.56 -11.80 -26.92
N HIS A 136 -3.47 -12.55 -26.28
CA HIS A 136 -4.71 -12.03 -25.70
C HIS A 136 -4.93 -12.65 -24.33
N ASN A 137 -5.48 -11.85 -23.41
CA ASN A 137 -5.79 -12.33 -22.07
C ASN A 137 -7.06 -13.21 -22.08
N PRO A 138 -6.98 -14.49 -21.67
CA PRO A 138 -8.13 -15.39 -21.66
C PRO A 138 -9.29 -14.94 -20.75
N VAL A 139 -9.01 -14.21 -19.66
CA VAL A 139 -10.06 -13.68 -18.78
C VAL A 139 -10.85 -12.58 -19.50
N ASP A 140 -10.15 -11.67 -20.21
CA ASP A 140 -10.78 -10.59 -20.98
C ASP A 140 -11.71 -11.15 -22.06
N ALA A 141 -11.32 -12.25 -22.70
CA ALA A 141 -12.10 -12.90 -23.75
C ALA A 141 -13.46 -13.47 -23.26
N ILE A 142 -13.57 -13.77 -21.96
CA ILE A 142 -14.79 -14.33 -21.37
C ILE A 142 -15.56 -13.33 -20.50
N TRP A 143 -15.12 -12.08 -20.41
CA TRP A 143 -15.72 -11.02 -19.59
C TRP A 143 -16.45 -9.98 -20.45
N PRO A 144 -17.73 -10.25 -20.83
CA PRO A 144 -18.43 -9.43 -21.83
C PRO A 144 -18.78 -8.02 -21.34
N ASP A 145 -18.96 -7.85 -20.04
CA ASP A 145 -19.31 -6.60 -19.36
C ASP A 145 -18.12 -5.99 -18.61
N ARG A 146 -16.89 -6.31 -19.07
CA ARG A 146 -15.66 -5.74 -18.50
C ARG A 146 -15.73 -4.21 -18.54
N PRO A 147 -15.51 -3.51 -17.40
CA PRO A 147 -15.46 -2.07 -17.36
C PRO A 147 -14.40 -1.49 -18.31
N ALA A 148 -14.62 -0.28 -18.79
CA ALA A 148 -13.60 0.43 -19.55
C ALA A 148 -12.43 0.84 -18.63
N PRO A 149 -11.17 0.86 -19.13
CA PRO A 149 -10.06 1.45 -18.39
C PRO A 149 -10.36 2.91 -18.02
N PRO A 150 -9.91 3.37 -16.84
CA PRO A 150 -10.14 4.75 -16.43
C PRO A 150 -9.33 5.71 -17.30
N VAL A 151 -9.97 6.84 -17.68
CA VAL A 151 -9.34 7.97 -18.34
C VAL A 151 -9.82 9.22 -17.63
N ARG A 152 -9.15 9.59 -16.52
CA ARG A 152 -9.53 10.76 -15.71
C ARG A 152 -8.50 11.86 -15.86
N PRO A 153 -8.88 13.16 -15.75
CA PRO A 153 -7.95 14.27 -15.88
C PRO A 153 -6.82 14.22 -14.86
N ALA A 154 -5.61 14.48 -15.32
CA ALA A 154 -4.46 14.76 -14.47
C ALA A 154 -4.49 16.23 -13.98
N PHE A 155 -3.84 16.50 -12.86
CA PHE A 155 -3.67 17.85 -12.31
C PHE A 155 -2.25 18.03 -11.76
N ASP A 156 -1.77 19.27 -11.76
CA ASP A 156 -0.45 19.59 -11.22
C ASP A 156 -0.40 19.39 -9.71
N PHE A 157 0.71 18.82 -9.25
CA PHE A 157 1.10 18.79 -7.85
C PHE A 157 1.97 20.01 -7.56
N ASP A 158 1.66 20.74 -6.50
CA ASP A 158 2.32 22.00 -6.18
C ASP A 158 3.84 21.83 -5.96
N GLU A 159 4.65 22.50 -6.78
CA GLU A 159 6.11 22.46 -6.66
C GLU A 159 6.61 23.08 -5.34
N ALA A 160 5.84 23.97 -4.72
CA ALA A 160 6.16 24.48 -3.39
C ALA A 160 6.03 23.38 -2.33
N VAL A 161 5.12 22.43 -2.49
CA VAL A 161 4.98 21.24 -1.65
C VAL A 161 6.06 20.21 -2.00
N ALA A 162 6.27 19.95 -3.28
CA ALA A 162 7.28 19.00 -3.76
C ALA A 162 8.72 19.40 -3.36
N GLY A 163 8.98 20.70 -3.21
CA GLY A 163 10.30 21.26 -2.90
C GLY A 163 11.33 21.11 -4.02
N LEU A 164 10.93 20.53 -5.15
CA LEU A 164 11.71 20.39 -6.39
C LEU A 164 10.77 20.60 -7.58
N THR A 165 11.22 21.38 -8.54
CA THR A 165 10.53 21.54 -9.82
C THR A 165 10.62 20.25 -10.66
N ARG A 166 9.72 20.11 -11.62
CA ARG A 166 9.80 19.03 -12.62
C ARG A 166 11.17 18.97 -13.29
N GLN A 167 11.72 20.15 -13.68
CA GLN A 167 12.99 20.21 -14.38
C GLN A 167 14.16 19.73 -13.51
N GLU A 168 14.19 20.09 -12.22
CA GLU A 168 15.20 19.62 -11.27
C GLU A 168 15.13 18.09 -11.10
N LYS A 169 13.93 17.53 -11.01
CA LYS A 169 13.75 16.07 -10.94
C LYS A 169 14.22 15.37 -12.22
N ILE A 170 13.86 15.90 -13.40
CA ILE A 170 14.33 15.38 -14.69
C ILE A 170 15.86 15.42 -14.77
N THR A 171 16.48 16.54 -14.39
CA THR A 171 17.94 16.67 -14.37
C THR A 171 18.58 15.64 -13.43
N ALA A 172 18.08 15.50 -12.21
CA ALA A 172 18.58 14.51 -11.27
C ALA A 172 18.47 13.05 -11.79
N MET A 173 17.38 12.77 -12.52
CA MET A 173 17.21 11.45 -13.17
C MET A 173 18.22 11.21 -14.27
N ILE A 174 18.51 12.21 -15.11
CA ILE A 174 19.50 12.11 -16.20
C ILE A 174 20.90 11.95 -15.61
N ASP A 175 21.25 12.72 -14.59
CA ASP A 175 22.53 12.61 -13.89
C ASP A 175 22.73 11.19 -13.32
N ALA A 176 21.69 10.63 -12.71
CA ALA A 176 21.72 9.27 -12.19
C ALA A 176 21.83 8.18 -13.29
N MET A 177 21.33 8.43 -14.50
CA MET A 177 21.55 7.52 -15.65
C MET A 177 22.99 7.53 -16.13
N GLY A 178 23.72 8.64 -15.98
CA GLY A 178 25.08 8.85 -16.51
C GLY A 178 26.23 8.45 -15.61
N ASP A 179 25.99 8.06 -14.37
CA ASP A 179 27.04 7.92 -13.33
C ASP A 179 27.79 6.57 -13.35
N ASP A 180 27.44 5.65 -14.27
CA ASP A 180 28.14 4.38 -14.38
C ASP A 180 29.28 4.47 -15.40
N SER A 181 30.50 4.79 -14.93
CA SER A 181 31.70 5.10 -15.75
C SER A 181 32.23 3.93 -16.57
N GLU A 182 31.72 2.72 -16.39
CA GLU A 182 32.16 1.51 -17.10
C GLU A 182 31.23 1.08 -18.24
N THR A 183 30.04 1.69 -18.36
CA THR A 183 29.05 1.33 -19.39
C THR A 183 28.69 2.50 -20.28
N GLU A 184 28.21 2.19 -21.48
CA GLU A 184 27.65 3.19 -22.40
C GLU A 184 26.45 3.89 -21.73
N THR A 185 26.48 5.21 -21.63
CA THR A 185 25.43 6.01 -20.99
C THR A 185 24.05 5.78 -21.65
N PRO A 186 22.99 5.47 -20.90
CA PRO A 186 21.66 5.36 -21.46
C PRO A 186 21.18 6.63 -22.15
N ARG A 187 20.53 6.47 -23.31
CA ARG A 187 19.93 7.56 -24.09
C ARG A 187 18.45 7.73 -23.81
N ALA A 188 17.84 6.75 -23.17
CA ALA A 188 16.46 6.80 -22.73
C ALA A 188 16.24 5.90 -21.50
N MET A 189 15.20 6.20 -20.74
CA MET A 189 14.69 5.37 -19.66
C MET A 189 13.21 5.09 -19.86
N LEU A 190 12.81 3.83 -19.81
CA LEU A 190 11.39 3.46 -19.76
C LEU A 190 10.87 3.67 -18.33
N ILE A 191 9.83 4.48 -18.18
CA ILE A 191 9.10 4.70 -16.94
C ILE A 191 7.82 3.86 -16.98
N SER A 192 7.81 2.76 -16.26
CA SER A 192 6.70 1.79 -16.20
C SER A 192 5.96 1.79 -14.85
N ASP A 193 6.43 2.56 -13.87
CA ASP A 193 5.80 2.74 -12.58
C ASP A 193 5.04 4.10 -12.54
N PRO A 194 3.69 4.10 -12.40
CA PRO A 194 2.90 5.33 -12.30
C PRO A 194 3.28 6.24 -11.14
N ALA A 195 3.78 5.67 -10.02
CA ALA A 195 4.26 6.47 -8.89
C ALA A 195 5.48 7.30 -9.28
N VAL A 196 6.41 6.69 -10.04
CA VAL A 196 7.59 7.39 -10.58
C VAL A 196 7.16 8.45 -11.58
N LEU A 197 6.26 8.13 -12.50
CA LEU A 197 5.73 9.09 -13.48
C LEU A 197 5.11 10.32 -12.78
N CYS A 198 4.20 10.08 -11.83
CA CYS A 198 3.52 11.14 -11.10
C CYS A 198 4.47 11.99 -10.27
N TRP A 199 5.47 11.35 -9.62
CA TRP A 199 6.49 12.05 -8.86
C TRP A 199 7.39 12.90 -9.76
N LEU A 200 7.90 12.33 -10.86
CA LEU A 200 8.82 13.00 -11.78
C LEU A 200 8.21 14.25 -12.41
N LEU A 201 6.96 14.14 -12.86
CA LEU A 201 6.27 15.22 -13.56
C LEU A 201 5.57 16.21 -12.63
N ASN A 202 5.61 16.02 -11.32
CA ASN A 202 4.79 16.78 -10.36
C ASN A 202 3.31 16.82 -10.80
N ILE A 203 2.74 15.65 -11.10
CA ILE A 203 1.33 15.51 -11.46
C ILE A 203 0.66 14.47 -10.56
N ARG A 204 -0.66 14.56 -10.46
CA ARG A 204 -1.50 13.54 -9.83
C ARG A 204 -2.71 13.27 -10.72
N GLY A 205 -3.35 12.13 -10.52
CA GLY A 205 -4.54 11.73 -11.26
C GLY A 205 -5.60 11.14 -10.34
N ARG A 206 -6.64 10.59 -10.93
CA ARG A 206 -7.73 9.92 -10.21
C ARG A 206 -8.15 8.63 -10.92
N ASP A 207 -7.24 7.95 -11.57
CA ASP A 207 -7.55 6.69 -12.26
C ASP A 207 -7.91 5.58 -11.29
N LEU A 208 -7.34 5.62 -10.08
CA LEU A 208 -7.66 4.74 -8.97
C LEU A 208 -8.50 5.48 -7.93
N ASP A 209 -9.25 4.75 -7.13
CA ASP A 209 -10.19 5.36 -6.18
C ASP A 209 -9.48 5.93 -4.95
N HIS A 210 -8.35 5.32 -4.56
CA HIS A 210 -7.59 5.67 -3.36
C HIS A 210 -6.19 6.20 -3.63
N THR A 211 -5.62 5.88 -4.79
CA THR A 211 -4.25 6.26 -5.13
C THR A 211 -4.24 7.32 -6.25
N PRO A 212 -3.70 8.52 -6.01
CA PRO A 212 -3.81 9.63 -6.95
C PRO A 212 -2.84 9.48 -8.14
N PHE A 213 -2.90 8.35 -8.84
CA PHE A 213 -2.08 8.05 -10.00
C PHE A 213 -2.73 8.46 -11.33
N VAL A 214 -1.84 8.77 -12.28
CA VAL A 214 -2.07 8.76 -13.70
C VAL A 214 -1.52 7.44 -14.22
N LEU A 215 -2.37 6.51 -14.63
CA LEU A 215 -1.96 5.21 -15.18
C LEU A 215 -1.51 5.40 -16.63
N ALA A 216 -0.20 5.61 -16.84
CA ALA A 216 0.42 5.78 -18.14
C ALA A 216 1.87 5.31 -18.11
N PHE A 217 2.36 4.86 -19.25
CA PHE A 217 3.79 4.62 -19.49
C PHE A 217 4.45 5.90 -20.02
N ALA A 218 5.75 6.03 -19.80
CA ALA A 218 6.50 7.14 -20.38
C ALA A 218 7.94 6.72 -20.75
N VAL A 219 8.56 7.54 -21.59
CA VAL A 219 9.99 7.46 -21.92
C VAL A 219 10.63 8.79 -21.61
N LEU A 220 11.63 8.79 -20.73
CA LEU A 220 12.51 9.93 -20.48
C LEU A 220 13.72 9.82 -21.41
N SER A 221 13.97 10.85 -22.23
CA SER A 221 15.19 10.92 -23.06
C SER A 221 16.35 11.58 -22.31
N ALA A 222 17.58 11.32 -22.75
CA ALA A 222 18.78 11.95 -22.19
C ALA A 222 18.81 13.48 -22.42
N GLU A 223 18.02 14.01 -23.35
CA GLU A 223 17.85 15.44 -23.60
C GLU A 223 16.82 16.10 -22.65
N GLY A 224 16.21 15.32 -21.76
CA GLY A 224 15.27 15.85 -20.74
C GLY A 224 13.83 15.94 -21.21
N MET A 225 13.46 15.29 -22.29
CA MET A 225 12.07 15.21 -22.77
C MET A 225 11.41 13.96 -22.20
N VAL A 226 10.23 14.14 -21.60
CA VAL A 226 9.38 13.03 -21.15
C VAL A 226 8.22 12.85 -22.12
N THR A 227 8.21 11.73 -22.83
CA THR A 227 7.08 11.34 -23.69
C THR A 227 6.16 10.42 -22.90
N VAL A 228 4.94 10.88 -22.62
CA VAL A 228 3.90 10.11 -21.92
C VAL A 228 2.91 9.55 -22.95
N TYR A 229 2.51 8.29 -22.78
CA TYR A 229 1.60 7.59 -23.68
C TYR A 229 0.19 7.55 -23.08
N GLY A 230 -0.71 8.38 -23.61
CA GLY A 230 -2.10 8.54 -23.15
C GLY A 230 -2.89 9.48 -24.04
N ASP A 231 -4.07 9.90 -23.57
CA ASP A 231 -4.91 10.84 -24.30
C ASP A 231 -4.53 12.29 -23.98
N ASP A 232 -4.44 13.15 -24.99
CA ASP A 232 -4.11 14.57 -24.85
C ASP A 232 -5.07 15.30 -23.89
N GLU A 233 -6.36 15.02 -23.97
CA GLU A 233 -7.39 15.65 -23.12
C GLU A 233 -7.15 15.38 -21.62
N ARG A 234 -6.58 14.21 -21.30
CA ARG A 234 -6.24 13.82 -19.93
C ARG A 234 -5.18 14.73 -19.32
N PHE A 235 -4.24 15.22 -20.14
CA PHE A 235 -3.13 16.07 -19.72
C PHE A 235 -3.34 17.56 -20.01
N ALA A 236 -4.53 17.97 -20.50
CA ALA A 236 -4.82 19.36 -20.84
C ALA A 236 -4.75 20.30 -19.61
N GLY A 237 -4.97 19.78 -18.40
CA GLY A 237 -4.94 20.56 -17.14
C GLY A 237 -3.58 20.67 -16.48
N VAL A 238 -2.51 20.11 -17.06
CA VAL A 238 -1.17 20.11 -16.47
C VAL A 238 -0.17 20.94 -17.28
N SER A 239 0.89 21.40 -16.63
CA SER A 239 1.98 22.13 -17.29
C SER A 239 2.61 21.27 -18.40
N GLN A 240 2.81 21.86 -19.57
CA GLN A 240 3.38 21.20 -20.75
C GLN A 240 4.91 21.29 -20.83
N SER A 241 5.58 21.96 -19.90
CA SER A 241 7.03 22.12 -19.90
C SER A 241 7.74 20.77 -19.76
N GLY A 242 8.58 20.40 -20.74
CA GLY A 242 9.32 19.13 -20.75
C GLY A 242 8.47 17.88 -20.98
N LEU A 243 7.18 18.05 -21.33
CA LEU A 243 6.21 16.98 -21.54
C LEU A 243 5.76 16.91 -23.00
N VAL A 244 5.75 15.72 -23.57
CA VAL A 244 5.09 15.41 -24.84
C VAL A 244 4.08 14.31 -24.58
N VAL A 245 2.85 14.48 -25.03
CA VAL A 245 1.83 13.43 -24.96
C VAL A 245 1.75 12.75 -26.32
N GLN A 246 1.70 11.44 -26.33
CA GLN A 246 1.49 10.61 -27.51
C GLN A 246 0.33 9.65 -27.27
N PRO A 247 -0.45 9.29 -28.29
CA PRO A 247 -1.50 8.28 -28.14
C PRO A 247 -0.93 6.96 -27.58
N ALA A 248 -1.65 6.33 -26.65
CA ALA A 248 -1.23 5.08 -26.00
C ALA A 248 -0.86 3.98 -27.02
N ALA A 249 -1.53 3.95 -28.18
CA ALA A 249 -1.25 2.99 -29.26
C ALA A 249 0.15 3.13 -29.88
N MET A 250 0.83 4.28 -29.69
CA MET A 250 2.18 4.51 -30.22
C MET A 250 3.27 3.87 -29.37
N LEU A 251 3.00 3.54 -28.09
CA LEU A 251 3.99 3.03 -27.13
C LEU A 251 4.87 1.90 -27.71
N MET A 252 4.24 0.85 -28.24
CA MET A 252 4.97 -0.31 -28.75
C MET A 252 5.86 0.04 -29.96
N ASN A 253 5.38 0.91 -30.84
CA ASN A 253 6.12 1.34 -32.02
C ASN A 253 7.32 2.23 -31.65
N ASP A 254 7.11 3.16 -30.72
CA ASP A 254 8.15 4.08 -30.28
C ASP A 254 9.23 3.35 -29.49
N LEU A 255 8.85 2.41 -28.58
CA LEU A 255 9.82 1.54 -27.90
C LEU A 255 10.66 0.71 -28.88
N ALA A 256 10.04 0.18 -29.94
CA ALA A 256 10.76 -0.57 -30.98
C ALA A 256 11.71 0.31 -31.85
N ALA A 257 11.43 1.62 -31.88
CA ALA A 257 12.21 2.60 -32.64
C ALA A 257 13.37 3.23 -31.85
N LEU A 258 13.42 3.04 -30.53
CA LEU A 258 14.48 3.58 -29.66
C LEU A 258 15.86 3.16 -30.17
N LYS A 259 16.85 4.05 -30.03
CA LYS A 259 18.25 3.86 -30.44
C LYS A 259 19.18 4.03 -29.24
N GLY A 260 20.40 3.50 -29.39
CA GLY A 260 21.42 3.57 -28.34
C GLY A 260 21.12 2.61 -27.19
N VAL A 261 21.30 3.07 -25.96
CA VAL A 261 21.08 2.28 -24.75
C VAL A 261 19.83 2.76 -24.04
N VAL A 262 19.00 1.83 -23.58
CA VAL A 262 17.75 2.09 -22.85
C VAL A 262 17.85 1.49 -21.46
N LEU A 263 17.61 2.30 -20.43
CA LEU A 263 17.50 1.83 -19.05
C LEU A 263 16.08 1.34 -18.78
N VAL A 264 15.98 0.16 -18.19
CA VAL A 264 14.71 -0.48 -17.84
C VAL A 264 14.80 -1.02 -16.42
N ASP A 265 13.81 -0.70 -15.59
CA ASP A 265 13.67 -1.34 -14.27
C ASP A 265 12.93 -2.68 -14.43
N PRO A 266 13.62 -3.82 -14.21
CA PRO A 266 13.00 -5.12 -14.40
C PRO A 266 11.91 -5.45 -13.36
N THR A 267 11.83 -4.68 -12.25
CA THR A 267 10.83 -4.90 -11.21
C THR A 267 9.47 -4.33 -11.54
N SER A 268 9.40 -3.31 -12.40
CA SER A 268 8.16 -2.66 -12.85
C SER A 268 7.87 -2.85 -14.34
N CYS A 269 8.88 -3.15 -15.16
CA CYS A 269 8.70 -3.27 -16.62
C CYS A 269 7.98 -4.58 -16.99
N PRO A 270 6.83 -4.54 -17.68
CA PRO A 270 6.18 -5.72 -18.25
C PRO A 270 7.06 -6.44 -19.28
N VAL A 271 6.99 -7.77 -19.30
CA VAL A 271 7.68 -8.61 -20.29
C VAL A 271 7.37 -8.18 -21.73
N ALA A 272 6.12 -7.79 -22.01
CA ALA A 272 5.70 -7.35 -23.33
C ALA A 272 6.48 -6.11 -23.80
N LEU A 273 6.64 -5.10 -22.94
CA LEU A 273 7.36 -3.87 -23.27
C LEU A 273 8.85 -4.13 -23.48
N HIS A 274 9.46 -4.94 -22.60
CA HIS A 274 10.87 -5.31 -22.74
C HIS A 274 11.14 -6.02 -24.09
N LYS A 275 10.26 -6.93 -24.51
CA LYS A 275 10.42 -7.72 -25.76
C LYS A 275 10.41 -6.88 -27.02
N VAL A 276 9.75 -5.73 -27.05
CA VAL A 276 9.68 -4.88 -28.26
C VAL A 276 10.86 -3.94 -28.38
N ILE A 277 11.60 -3.66 -27.29
CA ILE A 277 12.80 -2.81 -27.34
C ILE A 277 13.91 -3.54 -28.10
N LYS A 278 14.31 -3.00 -29.26
CA LYS A 278 15.37 -3.55 -30.12
C LYS A 278 16.74 -2.95 -29.79
N ALA A 279 16.76 -1.82 -29.11
CA ALA A 279 17.96 -1.17 -28.62
C ALA A 279 18.64 -2.02 -27.54
N ARG A 280 19.90 -1.74 -27.23
CA ARG A 280 20.58 -2.36 -26.09
C ARG A 280 19.90 -1.94 -24.78
N VAL A 281 19.52 -2.90 -23.96
CA VAL A 281 18.91 -2.64 -22.64
C VAL A 281 19.95 -2.78 -21.54
N ILE A 282 19.98 -1.80 -20.63
CA ILE A 282 20.59 -1.91 -19.30
C ILE A 282 19.45 -2.09 -18.30
N GLU A 283 19.56 -3.11 -17.49
CA GLU A 283 18.58 -3.41 -16.43
C GLU A 283 19.13 -2.93 -15.10
N ALA A 284 18.46 -1.95 -14.50
CA ALA A 284 18.79 -1.42 -13.19
C ALA A 284 17.54 -0.88 -12.49
N GLU A 285 17.59 -0.77 -11.18
CA GLU A 285 16.55 -0.09 -10.39
C GLU A 285 16.38 1.35 -10.89
N ASN A 286 15.14 1.79 -11.03
CA ASN A 286 14.85 3.18 -11.42
C ASN A 286 15.32 4.13 -10.31
N PRO A 287 16.22 5.10 -10.60
CA PRO A 287 16.76 6.02 -9.59
C PRO A 287 15.70 6.79 -8.80
N ALA A 288 14.55 7.09 -9.42
CA ALA A 288 13.44 7.77 -8.77
C ALA A 288 12.88 7.00 -7.57
N VAL A 289 13.03 5.68 -7.52
CA VAL A 289 12.50 4.85 -6.41
C VAL A 289 13.06 5.32 -5.07
N LEU A 290 14.37 5.56 -4.99
CA LEU A 290 14.99 6.06 -3.78
C LEU A 290 14.80 7.59 -3.62
N MET A 291 14.83 8.34 -4.74
CA MET A 291 14.65 9.80 -4.71
C MET A 291 13.30 10.19 -4.12
N LYS A 292 12.20 9.57 -4.58
CA LYS A 292 10.85 9.85 -4.06
C LYS A 292 10.61 9.33 -2.63
N ALA A 293 11.29 8.26 -2.24
CA ALA A 293 11.19 7.74 -0.87
C ALA A 293 11.82 8.68 0.15
N ARG A 294 12.86 9.44 -0.23
CA ARG A 294 13.50 10.47 0.60
C ARG A 294 12.79 11.81 0.41
N LYS A 295 11.83 12.09 1.29
CA LYS A 295 11.02 13.32 1.22
C LYS A 295 11.90 14.56 1.37
N THR A 296 11.65 15.56 0.52
CA THR A 296 12.26 16.88 0.64
C THR A 296 11.85 17.53 1.97
N PRO A 297 12.57 18.57 2.45
CA PRO A 297 12.13 19.33 3.62
C PRO A 297 10.69 19.88 3.47
N ASN A 298 10.29 20.29 2.27
CA ASN A 298 8.95 20.82 1.99
C ASN A 298 7.89 19.70 2.05
N GLU A 299 8.13 18.56 1.41
CA GLU A 299 7.24 17.40 1.51
C GLU A 299 7.08 16.95 2.97
N ARG A 300 8.16 16.93 3.75
CA ARG A 300 8.10 16.58 5.18
C ARG A 300 7.25 17.59 5.96
N ALA A 301 7.42 18.90 5.73
CA ALA A 301 6.58 19.91 6.36
C ALA A 301 5.10 19.75 5.97
N ALA A 302 4.83 19.41 4.71
CA ALA A 302 3.49 19.12 4.23
C ALA A 302 2.89 17.86 4.91
N PHE A 303 3.67 16.80 5.10
CA PHE A 303 3.23 15.63 5.87
C PHE A 303 2.82 16.02 7.30
N ILE A 304 3.63 16.80 8.01
CA ILE A 304 3.32 17.24 9.38
C ILE A 304 2.03 18.05 9.41
N ALA A 305 1.88 19.06 8.54
CA ALA A 305 0.69 19.90 8.49
C ALA A 305 -0.57 19.12 8.12
N THR A 306 -0.46 18.20 7.16
CA THR A 306 -1.57 17.32 6.76
C THR A 306 -1.99 16.39 7.90
N HIS A 307 -1.03 15.82 8.65
CA HIS A 307 -1.33 14.97 9.79
C HIS A 307 -1.98 15.73 10.94
N GLN A 308 -1.66 17.01 11.14
CA GLN A 308 -2.38 17.86 12.10
C GLN A 308 -3.84 18.08 11.66
N THR A 309 -4.09 18.27 10.37
CA THR A 309 -5.44 18.38 9.80
C THR A 309 -6.22 17.06 9.95
N ASP A 310 -5.59 15.93 9.60
CA ASP A 310 -6.21 14.60 9.72
C ASP A 310 -6.46 14.22 11.18
N ALA A 311 -5.57 14.63 12.10
CA ALA A 311 -5.75 14.43 13.55
C ALA A 311 -7.04 15.06 14.07
N VAL A 312 -7.39 16.26 13.58
CA VAL A 312 -8.68 16.91 13.92
C VAL A 312 -9.85 16.05 13.48
N ALA A 313 -9.82 15.50 12.27
CA ALA A 313 -10.87 14.63 11.76
C ALA A 313 -10.96 13.33 12.59
N MET A 314 -9.81 12.72 12.90
CA MET A 314 -9.75 11.49 13.68
C MET A 314 -10.23 11.69 15.12
N ILE A 315 -9.86 12.79 15.80
CA ILE A 315 -10.32 13.13 17.15
C ILE A 315 -11.84 13.34 17.16
N ARG A 316 -12.39 14.06 16.19
CA ARG A 316 -13.84 14.26 16.05
C ARG A 316 -14.57 12.95 15.80
N PHE A 317 -13.99 12.08 14.99
CA PHE A 317 -14.53 10.75 14.75
C PHE A 317 -14.54 9.90 16.03
N LEU A 318 -13.44 9.85 16.78
CA LEU A 318 -13.35 9.06 18.03
C LEU A 318 -14.36 9.55 19.07
N HIS A 319 -14.52 10.87 19.21
CA HIS A 319 -15.55 11.47 20.07
C HIS A 319 -16.97 11.09 19.61
N TRP A 320 -17.26 11.22 18.30
CA TRP A 320 -18.55 10.83 17.74
C TRP A 320 -18.83 9.34 17.98
N PHE A 321 -17.82 8.49 17.80
CA PHE A 321 -17.95 7.05 17.96
C PHE A 321 -18.29 6.68 19.41
N ASP A 322 -17.55 7.19 20.40
CA ASP A 322 -17.82 6.98 21.81
C ASP A 322 -19.25 7.45 22.18
N GLN A 323 -19.61 8.67 21.83
CA GLN A 323 -20.95 9.20 22.11
C GLN A 323 -22.09 8.43 21.44
N THR A 324 -21.85 7.90 20.25
CA THR A 324 -22.86 7.18 19.50
C THR A 324 -23.07 5.79 20.09
N LEU A 325 -22.00 5.09 20.46
CA LEU A 325 -22.07 3.77 21.10
C LEU A 325 -22.82 3.81 22.44
N GLU A 326 -22.73 4.91 23.20
CA GLU A 326 -23.51 5.08 24.43
C GLU A 326 -25.03 5.17 24.19
N LYS A 327 -25.44 5.68 23.02
CA LYS A 327 -26.85 5.98 22.71
C LYS A 327 -27.52 4.90 21.88
N ARG A 328 -26.78 4.22 20.99
CA ARG A 328 -27.29 3.22 20.07
C ARG A 328 -26.20 2.31 19.51
N PRO A 329 -26.58 1.13 19.00
CA PRO A 329 -25.65 0.32 18.19
C PRO A 329 -25.14 1.09 16.97
N VAL A 330 -23.87 0.82 16.58
CA VAL A 330 -23.20 1.35 15.39
C VAL A 330 -22.82 0.19 14.49
N ARG A 331 -22.98 0.33 13.17
CA ARG A 331 -22.53 -0.65 12.20
C ARG A 331 -21.14 -0.30 11.66
N GLU A 332 -20.39 -1.28 11.23
CA GLU A 332 -19.03 -1.08 10.68
C GLU A 332 -19.03 -0.13 9.46
N THR A 333 -20.02 -0.22 8.57
CA THR A 333 -20.15 0.68 7.41
C THR A 333 -20.46 2.14 7.80
N GLU A 334 -21.06 2.39 8.96
CA GLU A 334 -21.28 3.75 9.47
C GLU A 334 -19.96 4.42 9.89
N ILE A 335 -18.97 3.63 10.32
CA ILE A 335 -17.64 4.12 10.72
C ILE A 335 -16.90 4.67 9.51
N ASP A 336 -16.87 3.92 8.39
CA ASP A 336 -16.26 4.36 7.14
C ASP A 336 -16.89 5.69 6.65
N ALA A 337 -18.22 5.73 6.59
CA ALA A 337 -18.95 6.92 6.18
C ALA A 337 -18.67 8.13 7.10
N ALA A 338 -18.57 7.91 8.42
CA ALA A 338 -18.29 8.98 9.37
C ALA A 338 -16.85 9.51 9.23
N LEU A 339 -15.85 8.64 9.03
CA LEU A 339 -14.46 9.04 8.79
C LEU A 339 -14.33 9.89 7.52
N ILE A 340 -14.94 9.44 6.42
CA ILE A 340 -14.96 10.21 5.15
C ILE A 340 -15.61 11.57 5.37
N ASN A 341 -16.73 11.62 6.09
CA ASN A 341 -17.43 12.88 6.36
C ASN A 341 -16.56 13.86 7.17
N PHE A 342 -15.89 13.39 8.26
CA PHE A 342 -15.03 14.26 9.07
C PHE A 342 -13.79 14.75 8.32
N ARG A 343 -13.19 13.91 7.46
CA ARG A 343 -12.06 14.30 6.59
C ARG A 343 -12.46 15.27 5.50
N SER A 344 -13.67 15.15 4.97
CA SER A 344 -14.21 16.01 3.91
C SER A 344 -14.42 17.48 4.33
N ASP A 345 -14.36 17.79 5.63
CA ASP A 345 -14.34 19.18 6.12
C ASP A 345 -13.04 19.92 5.74
N ALA A 346 -11.96 19.19 5.43
CA ALA A 346 -10.72 19.78 4.96
C ALA A 346 -10.80 20.05 3.45
N ALA A 347 -10.55 21.29 3.03
CA ALA A 347 -10.69 21.70 1.64
C ALA A 347 -9.72 21.01 0.67
N ASP A 348 -8.62 20.48 1.18
CA ASP A 348 -7.58 19.77 0.43
C ASP A 348 -7.72 18.24 0.47
N PHE A 349 -8.72 17.69 1.17
CA PHE A 349 -9.04 16.26 1.15
C PHE A 349 -9.52 15.84 -0.24
N LEU A 350 -8.95 14.76 -0.76
CA LEU A 350 -9.27 14.22 -2.09
C LEU A 350 -10.16 12.97 -2.01
N CYS A 351 -9.74 11.99 -1.23
CA CYS A 351 -10.39 10.70 -1.04
C CYS A 351 -9.72 9.96 0.13
N PRO A 352 -10.26 8.84 0.63
CA PRO A 352 -9.51 7.91 1.48
C PRO A 352 -8.23 7.43 0.80
N SER A 353 -7.14 7.21 1.55
CA SER A 353 -5.88 6.68 1.01
C SER A 353 -5.92 5.18 0.74
N PHE A 354 -6.90 4.51 1.30
CA PHE A 354 -7.30 3.12 1.04
C PHE A 354 -8.72 2.90 1.58
N ALA A 355 -9.34 1.79 1.19
CA ALA A 355 -10.66 1.43 1.72
C ALA A 355 -10.54 1.18 3.23
N THR A 356 -11.27 1.94 4.05
CA THR A 356 -11.22 1.85 5.51
C THR A 356 -11.36 0.40 5.99
N ILE A 357 -10.44 -0.04 6.83
CA ILE A 357 -10.52 -1.31 7.55
C ILE A 357 -11.18 -1.02 8.89
N CYS A 358 -12.37 -1.55 9.10
CA CYS A 358 -13.12 -1.32 10.32
C CYS A 358 -13.79 -2.60 10.76
N GLY A 359 -13.25 -3.26 11.77
CA GLY A 359 -13.75 -4.54 12.29
C GLY A 359 -14.02 -4.52 13.79
N GLY A 360 -15.27 -4.79 14.17
CA GLY A 360 -15.65 -5.01 15.57
C GLY A 360 -15.48 -6.48 15.96
N GLY A 361 -14.96 -6.77 17.16
CA GLY A 361 -14.79 -8.14 17.64
C GLY A 361 -14.03 -9.02 16.65
N GLY A 362 -14.60 -10.16 16.28
CA GLY A 362 -13.96 -11.15 15.38
C GLY A 362 -13.59 -10.62 14.01
N ASN A 363 -14.32 -9.65 13.45
CA ASN A 363 -13.97 -9.03 12.18
C ASN A 363 -12.65 -8.23 12.27
N GLY A 364 -12.30 -7.69 13.44
CA GLY A 364 -11.02 -7.05 13.69
C GLY A 364 -9.82 -8.00 13.57
N ALA A 365 -10.04 -9.32 13.64
CA ALA A 365 -8.99 -10.31 13.43
C ALA A 365 -8.62 -10.52 11.95
N ILE A 366 -9.44 -10.05 11.03
CA ILE A 366 -9.18 -10.10 9.58
C ILE A 366 -8.39 -8.84 9.23
N VAL A 367 -7.09 -8.99 8.97
CA VAL A 367 -6.12 -7.87 8.88
C VAL A 367 -6.53 -6.79 7.87
N HIS A 368 -7.10 -7.19 6.72
CA HIS A 368 -7.60 -6.30 5.66
C HIS A 368 -9.12 -6.43 5.48
N TYR A 369 -9.85 -6.47 6.61
CA TYR A 369 -11.30 -6.56 6.58
C TYR A 369 -11.94 -5.37 5.87
N ARG A 370 -12.93 -5.63 5.02
CA ARG A 370 -13.77 -4.60 4.38
C ARG A 370 -15.21 -4.79 4.81
N ALA A 371 -15.76 -3.81 5.49
CA ALA A 371 -17.18 -3.76 5.78
C ALA A 371 -17.96 -3.41 4.51
N LEU A 372 -18.79 -4.33 4.02
CA LEU A 372 -19.62 -4.11 2.84
C LEU A 372 -21.09 -4.02 3.25
N PRO A 373 -21.90 -3.14 2.63
CA PRO A 373 -23.32 -3.02 2.93
C PRO A 373 -24.03 -4.38 2.83
N GLY A 374 -24.73 -4.76 3.91
CA GLY A 374 -25.44 -6.03 4.01
C GLY A 374 -24.58 -7.25 4.38
N GLN A 375 -23.24 -7.08 4.48
CA GLN A 375 -22.32 -8.10 4.97
C GLN A 375 -21.61 -7.66 6.25
N ASP A 376 -21.71 -6.38 6.59
CA ASP A 376 -21.18 -5.76 7.81
C ASP A 376 -21.98 -6.17 9.06
N GLN A 377 -21.38 -6.04 10.22
CA GLN A 377 -22.05 -6.32 11.49
C GLN A 377 -22.23 -5.05 12.34
N VAL A 378 -23.04 -5.17 13.38
CA VAL A 378 -23.10 -4.21 14.48
C VAL A 378 -21.86 -4.40 15.36
N ILE A 379 -21.22 -3.31 15.74
CA ILE A 379 -20.08 -3.34 16.65
C ILE A 379 -20.50 -4.01 17.96
N PRO A 380 -19.83 -5.10 18.38
CA PRO A 380 -20.18 -5.81 19.59
C PRO A 380 -19.87 -4.96 20.83
N LYS A 381 -20.71 -5.07 21.87
CA LYS A 381 -20.47 -4.44 23.17
C LYS A 381 -19.43 -5.21 23.96
N ASP A 382 -18.73 -4.51 24.87
CA ASP A 382 -17.70 -5.07 25.74
C ASP A 382 -16.59 -5.84 25.00
N SER A 383 -16.17 -5.29 23.86
CA SER A 383 -15.20 -5.85 22.93
C SER A 383 -14.23 -4.76 22.43
N LEU A 384 -13.55 -5.03 21.33
CA LEU A 384 -12.66 -4.10 20.64
C LEU A 384 -13.23 -3.76 19.25
N CYS A 385 -12.96 -2.54 18.80
CA CYS A 385 -13.13 -2.13 17.42
C CYS A 385 -11.77 -1.66 16.88
N LEU A 386 -11.24 -2.35 15.86
CA LEU A 386 -10.06 -1.95 15.11
C LEU A 386 -10.52 -1.04 13.97
N ILE A 387 -9.91 0.13 13.85
CA ILE A 387 -10.23 1.16 12.86
C ILE A 387 -8.92 1.63 12.24
N ASP A 388 -8.70 1.27 11.00
CA ASP A 388 -7.53 1.60 10.21
C ASP A 388 -7.97 2.39 8.98
N SER A 389 -7.46 3.61 8.84
CA SER A 389 -7.93 4.56 7.84
C SER A 389 -6.91 5.63 7.55
N GLY A 390 -6.99 6.19 6.37
CA GLY A 390 -6.16 7.33 5.98
C GLY A 390 -6.86 8.22 4.96
N GLY A 391 -6.23 9.31 4.58
CA GLY A 391 -6.71 10.24 3.58
C GLY A 391 -5.63 10.64 2.60
N GLN A 392 -6.02 10.77 1.33
CA GLN A 392 -5.27 11.52 0.35
C GLN A 392 -5.65 13.00 0.46
N TYR A 393 -4.68 13.81 0.70
CA TYR A 393 -4.80 15.26 0.69
C TYR A 393 -3.93 15.82 -0.45
N ARG A 394 -4.23 17.02 -0.90
CA ARG A 394 -3.45 17.64 -2.00
C ARG A 394 -1.95 17.77 -1.68
N GLN A 395 -1.57 17.71 -0.42
CA GLN A 395 -0.21 17.93 0.04
C GLN A 395 0.50 16.67 0.52
N ALA A 396 -0.22 15.68 1.07
CA ALA A 396 0.36 14.42 1.58
C ALA A 396 -0.69 13.31 1.69
N THR A 397 -0.24 12.11 2.02
CA THR A 397 -1.05 10.92 2.33
C THR A 397 -0.99 10.67 3.82
N THR A 398 -2.12 10.32 4.46
CA THR A 398 -2.16 9.91 5.87
C THR A 398 -2.53 8.44 5.99
N ASP A 399 -2.09 7.85 7.11
CA ASP A 399 -2.36 6.48 7.51
C ASP A 399 -2.32 6.39 9.03
N ILE A 400 -3.36 5.79 9.64
CA ILE A 400 -3.47 5.68 11.08
C ILE A 400 -4.41 4.56 11.49
N THR A 401 -3.97 3.71 12.42
CA THR A 401 -4.84 2.73 13.06
C THR A 401 -5.04 3.06 14.54
N ARG A 402 -6.30 2.95 14.99
CA ARG A 402 -6.67 2.93 16.40
C ARG A 402 -7.54 1.72 16.69
N THR A 403 -7.18 1.00 17.75
CA THR A 403 -8.07 0.00 18.37
C THR A 403 -8.68 0.62 19.61
N VAL A 404 -10.00 0.59 19.71
CA VAL A 404 -10.77 1.25 20.79
C VAL A 404 -11.69 0.27 21.50
N ALA A 405 -11.93 0.53 22.80
CA ALA A 405 -12.86 -0.24 23.61
C ALA A 405 -14.32 0.11 23.25
N THR A 406 -15.17 -0.90 23.14
CA THR A 406 -16.61 -0.74 22.86
C THR A 406 -17.46 -1.06 24.09
N GLY A 407 -17.05 -0.56 25.25
CA GLY A 407 -17.61 -0.83 26.57
C GLY A 407 -16.52 -1.26 27.55
N THR A 408 -16.73 -2.35 28.28
CA THR A 408 -15.76 -2.92 29.23
C THR A 408 -15.24 -4.27 28.71
N PRO A 409 -14.21 -4.28 27.87
CA PRO A 409 -13.70 -5.53 27.29
C PRO A 409 -13.04 -6.42 28.35
N PRO A 410 -12.98 -7.76 28.11
CA PRO A 410 -12.26 -8.70 28.97
C PRO A 410 -10.80 -8.27 29.21
N ALA A 411 -10.29 -8.54 30.41
CA ALA A 411 -8.91 -8.17 30.80
C ALA A 411 -7.83 -8.73 29.85
N ALA A 412 -8.07 -9.89 29.24
CA ALA A 412 -7.15 -10.46 28.24
C ALA A 412 -6.96 -9.56 27.01
N MET A 413 -8.00 -8.86 26.56
CA MET A 413 -7.92 -7.90 25.45
C MET A 413 -7.08 -6.67 25.83
N ALA A 414 -7.27 -6.12 27.05
CA ALA A 414 -6.46 -5.01 27.57
C ALA A 414 -4.98 -5.43 27.75
N GLN A 415 -4.73 -6.66 28.18
CA GLN A 415 -3.38 -7.21 28.28
C GLN A 415 -2.72 -7.27 26.89
N ALA A 416 -3.41 -7.84 25.90
CA ALA A 416 -2.92 -7.92 24.53
C ALA A 416 -2.67 -6.52 23.94
N PHE A 417 -3.61 -5.58 24.13
CA PHE A 417 -3.46 -4.20 23.68
C PHE A 417 -2.21 -3.53 24.26
N THR A 418 -1.97 -3.72 25.57
CA THR A 418 -0.79 -3.16 26.24
C THR A 418 0.50 -3.73 25.65
N HIS A 419 0.56 -5.03 25.29
CA HIS A 419 1.74 -5.60 24.64
C HIS A 419 1.95 -5.07 23.20
N VAL A 420 0.88 -4.85 22.44
CA VAL A 420 0.98 -4.19 21.12
C VAL A 420 1.45 -2.75 21.27
N LEU A 421 0.95 -2.01 22.27
CA LEU A 421 1.43 -0.65 22.55
C LEU A 421 2.93 -0.65 22.93
N LYS A 422 3.42 -1.59 23.71
CA LYS A 422 4.86 -1.73 24.01
C LYS A 422 5.68 -1.98 22.74
N ALA A 423 5.20 -2.80 21.81
CA ALA A 423 5.84 -3.01 20.52
C ALA A 423 5.88 -1.72 19.67
N HIS A 424 4.78 -0.98 19.65
CA HIS A 424 4.70 0.33 18.97
C HIS A 424 5.70 1.33 19.58
N ILE A 425 5.80 1.42 20.90
CA ILE A 425 6.73 2.30 21.61
C ILE A 425 8.19 1.87 21.33
N ALA A 426 8.46 0.57 21.30
CA ALA A 426 9.81 0.06 21.05
C ALA A 426 10.36 0.54 19.69
N LEU A 427 9.53 0.57 18.64
CA LEU A 427 9.94 1.15 17.36
C LEU A 427 10.02 2.68 17.44
N ALA A 428 8.99 3.34 17.97
CA ALA A 428 8.93 4.80 18.04
C ALA A 428 10.09 5.44 18.80
N THR A 429 10.66 4.72 19.78
CA THR A 429 11.82 5.18 20.58
C THR A 429 13.16 4.69 20.06
N SER A 430 13.19 3.90 18.99
CA SER A 430 14.41 3.31 18.44
C SER A 430 15.39 4.37 17.96
N ARG A 431 16.66 4.20 18.35
CA ARG A 431 17.81 4.91 17.81
C ARG A 431 18.75 3.89 17.18
N PHE A 432 19.20 4.17 15.96
CA PHE A 432 19.95 3.18 15.20
C PHE A 432 21.01 3.85 14.30
N PRO A 433 22.13 3.16 14.01
CA PRO A 433 23.17 3.69 13.15
C PRO A 433 22.72 3.75 11.68
N ALA A 434 23.37 4.63 10.90
CA ALA A 434 23.24 4.61 9.44
C ALA A 434 23.64 3.23 8.89
N GLY A 435 22.94 2.76 7.87
CA GLY A 435 23.10 1.42 7.31
C GLY A 435 22.17 0.36 7.90
N THR A 436 21.39 0.71 8.92
CA THR A 436 20.35 -0.19 9.48
C THR A 436 19.26 -0.47 8.45
N THR A 437 18.85 -1.73 8.34
CA THR A 437 17.80 -2.20 7.43
C THR A 437 16.47 -2.39 8.15
N GLY A 438 15.38 -2.44 7.38
CA GLY A 438 14.05 -2.62 7.96
C GLY A 438 13.87 -3.92 8.76
N VAL A 439 14.53 -5.02 8.36
CA VAL A 439 14.45 -6.30 9.10
C VAL A 439 15.04 -6.18 10.52
N GLN A 440 16.02 -5.33 10.73
CA GLN A 440 16.61 -5.11 12.05
C GLN A 440 15.63 -4.35 12.97
N LEU A 441 14.92 -3.36 12.43
CA LEU A 441 13.89 -2.61 13.15
C LEU A 441 12.64 -3.46 13.41
N ASP A 442 12.25 -4.32 12.48
CA ASP A 442 11.15 -5.27 12.64
C ASP A 442 11.36 -6.19 13.84
N ALA A 443 12.57 -6.73 13.99
CA ALA A 443 12.90 -7.58 15.14
C ALA A 443 12.82 -6.84 16.48
N LEU A 444 13.25 -5.57 16.54
CA LEU A 444 13.14 -4.75 17.75
C LEU A 444 11.68 -4.50 18.12
N THR A 445 10.83 -4.26 17.14
CA THR A 445 9.40 -4.04 17.33
C THR A 445 8.69 -5.28 17.82
N ARG A 446 9.03 -6.47 17.28
CA ARG A 446 8.40 -7.74 17.65
C ARG A 446 8.86 -8.27 19.00
N ALA A 447 10.04 -7.87 19.48
CA ALA A 447 10.63 -8.41 20.70
C ALA A 447 9.70 -8.35 21.94
N PRO A 448 8.99 -7.24 22.25
CA PRO A 448 8.03 -7.20 23.35
C PRO A 448 6.85 -8.19 23.20
N LEU A 449 6.38 -8.41 21.98
CA LEU A 449 5.31 -9.39 21.68
C LEU A 449 5.82 -10.82 21.83
N TRP A 450 6.98 -11.15 21.30
CA TRP A 450 7.58 -12.48 21.44
C TRP A 450 7.82 -12.88 22.89
N GLN A 451 8.23 -11.92 23.74
CA GLN A 451 8.38 -12.15 25.18
C GLN A 451 7.04 -12.49 25.87
N ALA A 452 5.93 -12.03 25.29
CA ALA A 452 4.58 -12.34 25.75
C ALA A 452 3.96 -13.57 25.04
N GLY A 453 4.70 -14.26 24.18
CA GLY A 453 4.19 -15.39 23.40
C GLY A 453 3.26 -14.99 22.25
N MET A 454 3.34 -13.74 21.78
CA MET A 454 2.46 -13.13 20.78
C MET A 454 3.23 -12.89 19.47
N GLU A 455 2.54 -12.95 18.33
CA GLU A 455 3.11 -12.70 17.00
C GLU A 455 2.03 -12.14 16.06
N PHE A 456 2.45 -11.51 14.96
CA PHE A 456 1.59 -11.07 13.85
C PHE A 456 2.22 -11.34 12.49
N ASN A 457 1.39 -11.51 11.44
CA ASN A 457 1.81 -12.06 10.15
C ASN A 457 1.93 -11.02 9.03
N HIS A 458 1.85 -9.72 9.33
CA HIS A 458 2.09 -8.64 8.37
C HIS A 458 3.42 -7.91 8.63
N GLY A 459 3.79 -6.94 7.82
CA GLY A 459 4.92 -6.05 8.08
C GLY A 459 4.69 -5.18 9.30
N THR A 460 5.75 -4.73 9.93
CA THR A 460 5.68 -3.74 11.03
C THR A 460 5.50 -2.33 10.48
N GLY A 461 5.86 -2.11 9.20
CA GLY A 461 5.72 -0.81 8.57
C GLY A 461 6.20 -0.80 7.12
N HIS A 462 5.76 0.20 6.41
CA HIS A 462 6.03 0.47 4.99
C HIS A 462 6.35 1.95 4.76
N GLY A 463 6.91 2.29 3.61
CA GLY A 463 7.03 3.69 3.17
C GLY A 463 5.67 4.27 2.78
N VAL A 464 5.55 5.60 2.82
CA VAL A 464 4.34 6.32 2.42
C VAL A 464 4.66 7.41 1.41
N GLY A 465 3.90 7.48 0.33
CA GLY A 465 4.05 8.44 -0.75
C GLY A 465 3.48 9.83 -0.42
N CYS A 466 4.04 10.89 -0.98
CA CYS A 466 3.57 12.26 -0.80
C CYS A 466 2.42 12.55 -1.79
N CYS A 467 1.17 12.44 -1.35
CA CYS A 467 -0.02 12.40 -2.21
C CYS A 467 0.19 11.40 -3.36
N LEU A 468 0.61 10.19 -2.99
CA LEU A 468 0.86 9.03 -3.85
C LEU A 468 0.36 7.77 -3.14
N SER A 469 0.95 6.58 -3.44
CA SER A 469 0.54 5.35 -2.78
C SER A 469 0.75 5.40 -1.27
N VAL A 470 -0.23 4.93 -0.50
CA VAL A 470 -0.07 4.72 0.94
C VAL A 470 1.04 3.69 1.20
N HIS A 471 1.10 2.62 0.41
CA HIS A 471 2.21 1.67 0.42
C HIS A 471 3.25 2.07 -0.63
N GLU A 472 4.31 2.75 -0.22
CA GLU A 472 5.37 3.20 -1.10
C GLU A 472 6.70 2.46 -0.81
N GLY A 473 7.20 1.71 -1.80
CA GLY A 473 8.58 1.18 -1.74
C GLY A 473 9.65 2.30 -1.83
N PRO A 474 10.94 1.97 -1.64
CA PRO A 474 11.50 0.64 -1.45
C PRO A 474 11.65 0.23 0.02
N ALA A 475 11.36 1.11 0.97
CA ALA A 475 11.52 0.85 2.40
C ALA A 475 10.36 0.00 2.94
N SER A 476 10.70 -0.97 3.77
CA SER A 476 9.76 -1.79 4.52
C SER A 476 10.39 -2.20 5.83
N ILE A 477 9.68 -2.03 6.93
CA ILE A 477 10.04 -2.60 8.24
C ILE A 477 9.30 -3.93 8.34
N SER A 478 9.98 -5.03 7.99
CA SER A 478 9.38 -6.36 7.91
C SER A 478 10.44 -7.45 7.96
N LYS A 479 10.02 -8.71 8.15
CA LYS A 479 10.91 -9.90 8.09
C LYS A 479 11.73 -9.99 6.78
N ARG A 480 11.34 -9.26 5.73
CA ARG A 480 12.00 -9.22 4.40
C ARG A 480 12.55 -7.83 4.06
N GLY A 481 12.50 -6.88 4.98
CA GLY A 481 12.91 -5.48 4.77
C GLY A 481 14.41 -5.29 4.69
N MET A 482 15.04 -5.64 3.55
CA MET A 482 16.50 -5.59 3.36
C MET A 482 17.02 -4.20 2.93
N ARG A 483 16.12 -3.28 2.56
CA ARG A 483 16.51 -1.92 2.18
C ARG A 483 17.00 -1.14 3.41
N VAL A 484 18.08 -0.41 3.24
CA VAL A 484 18.61 0.51 4.27
C VAL A 484 17.62 1.64 4.48
N ILE A 485 17.31 1.91 5.73
CA ILE A 485 16.47 3.03 6.16
C ILE A 485 17.35 4.29 6.22
N VAL A 486 16.89 5.35 5.53
CA VAL A 486 17.67 6.59 5.39
C VAL A 486 16.86 7.82 5.82
N PRO A 487 17.54 8.91 6.24
CA PRO A 487 16.87 10.16 6.59
C PRO A 487 15.98 10.69 5.47
N GLY A 488 14.84 11.24 5.86
CA GLY A 488 13.83 11.77 4.94
C GLY A 488 12.74 10.76 4.56
N MET A 489 12.89 9.48 4.88
CA MET A 489 11.81 8.51 4.67
C MET A 489 10.65 8.74 5.65
N ILE A 490 9.43 8.58 5.17
CA ILE A 490 8.20 8.49 5.98
C ILE A 490 7.79 7.03 5.98
N LEU A 491 7.58 6.47 7.18
CA LEU A 491 7.28 5.05 7.38
C LEU A 491 6.09 4.89 8.30
N SER A 492 5.33 3.80 8.16
CA SER A 492 4.38 3.38 9.18
C SER A 492 5.07 2.63 10.34
N ASN A 493 4.44 2.66 11.50
CA ASN A 493 4.78 1.91 12.70
C ASN A 493 3.48 1.27 13.21
N GLU A 494 3.19 0.03 12.79
CA GLU A 494 1.88 -0.62 12.87
C GLU A 494 1.89 -2.05 13.43
N PRO A 495 2.56 -2.36 14.55
CA PRO A 495 2.47 -3.69 15.14
C PRO A 495 1.04 -4.05 15.50
N GLY A 496 0.73 -5.35 15.46
CA GLY A 496 -0.61 -5.85 15.77
C GLY A 496 -0.61 -7.19 16.50
N PHE A 497 -1.82 -7.65 16.84
CA PHE A 497 -2.09 -8.99 17.35
C PHE A 497 -3.54 -9.37 17.03
N TYR A 498 -3.76 -10.61 16.58
CA TYR A 498 -5.04 -11.04 16.03
C TYR A 498 -5.42 -12.41 16.56
N VAL A 499 -6.64 -12.54 17.09
CA VAL A 499 -7.21 -13.80 17.57
C VAL A 499 -8.44 -14.12 16.73
N GLU A 500 -8.32 -15.13 15.87
CA GLU A 500 -9.35 -15.50 14.91
C GLU A 500 -10.71 -15.70 15.58
N GLY A 501 -11.73 -15.04 15.01
CA GLY A 501 -13.10 -15.07 15.52
C GLY A 501 -13.36 -14.30 16.82
N GLU A 502 -12.34 -13.70 17.43
CA GLU A 502 -12.47 -12.99 18.70
C GLU A 502 -12.20 -11.49 18.57
N TYR A 503 -10.97 -11.07 18.21
CA TYR A 503 -10.59 -9.66 18.09
C TYR A 503 -9.28 -9.46 17.34
N GLY A 504 -9.07 -8.25 16.85
CA GLY A 504 -7.80 -7.75 16.33
C GLY A 504 -7.37 -6.47 17.03
N ILE A 505 -6.06 -6.29 17.14
CA ILE A 505 -5.43 -5.08 17.69
C ILE A 505 -4.35 -4.65 16.72
N ARG A 506 -4.36 -3.37 16.31
CA ARG A 506 -3.29 -2.66 15.62
C ARG A 506 -3.21 -1.25 16.20
N ILE A 507 -2.02 -0.77 16.46
CA ILE A 507 -1.75 0.62 16.86
C ILE A 507 -0.75 1.17 15.87
N GLU A 508 -1.15 2.19 15.15
CA GLU A 508 -0.35 2.74 14.07
C GLU A 508 -0.20 4.25 14.15
N ASN A 509 1.00 4.70 13.89
CA ASN A 509 1.34 6.07 13.53
C ASN A 509 2.33 6.09 12.38
N LEU A 510 2.32 7.13 11.56
CA LEU A 510 3.43 7.41 10.67
C LEU A 510 4.58 8.07 11.44
N VAL A 511 5.79 7.75 11.01
CA VAL A 511 7.03 8.28 11.56
C VAL A 511 7.93 8.81 10.45
N HIS A 512 8.69 9.84 10.76
CA HIS A 512 9.72 10.41 9.90
C HIS A 512 11.10 9.95 10.37
N VAL A 513 11.96 9.52 9.46
CA VAL A 513 13.35 9.16 9.75
C VAL A 513 14.21 10.43 9.81
N ALA A 514 14.60 10.82 11.00
CA ALA A 514 15.44 11.98 11.27
C ALA A 514 16.85 11.57 11.70
N LYS A 515 17.80 12.53 11.63
CA LYS A 515 19.13 12.38 12.21
C LYS A 515 19.18 13.07 13.57
N ASP A 516 19.64 12.37 14.57
CA ASP A 516 19.97 12.97 15.87
C ASP A 516 21.32 13.68 15.79
N GLU A 517 21.30 14.98 15.79
CA GLU A 517 22.50 15.82 15.63
C GLU A 517 23.49 15.67 16.81
N THR A 518 23.04 15.18 17.96
CA THR A 518 23.88 15.01 19.15
C THR A 518 24.64 13.69 19.16
N THR A 519 24.04 12.62 18.69
CA THR A 519 24.57 11.24 18.77
C THR A 519 25.04 10.70 17.41
N ASN A 520 24.73 11.40 16.31
CA ASN A 520 24.93 10.95 14.92
C ASN A 520 24.18 9.64 14.59
N MET A 521 23.18 9.27 15.42
CA MET A 521 22.27 8.17 15.16
C MET A 521 21.07 8.64 14.35
N LEU A 522 20.34 7.71 13.75
CA LEU A 522 19.02 7.93 13.20
C LEU A 522 17.96 7.66 14.27
N MET A 523 16.84 8.36 14.17
CA MET A 523 15.70 8.25 15.07
C MET A 523 14.40 8.35 14.28
N LEU A 524 13.31 7.96 14.91
CA LEU A 524 11.96 8.03 14.35
C LEU A 524 11.15 9.11 15.08
N GLU A 525 10.71 10.11 14.35
CA GLU A 525 9.84 11.19 14.84
C GLU A 525 8.40 10.88 14.46
N THR A 526 7.53 10.63 15.45
CA THR A 526 6.10 10.38 15.21
C THR A 526 5.42 11.63 14.67
N ILE A 527 4.66 11.49 13.56
CA ILE A 527 3.93 12.59 12.91
C ILE A 527 2.41 12.45 13.01
N SER A 528 1.87 11.24 13.15
CA SER A 528 0.42 11.03 13.40
C SER A 528 0.07 11.34 14.85
N LEU A 529 -0.97 12.16 15.08
CA LEU A 529 -1.35 12.65 16.40
C LEU A 529 -2.85 12.40 16.67
N ALA A 530 -3.19 11.25 17.25
CA ALA A 530 -4.54 10.95 17.74
C ALA A 530 -4.43 10.15 19.05
N PRO A 531 -5.37 10.31 20.01
CA PRO A 531 -5.32 9.60 21.29
C PRO A 531 -5.22 8.07 21.12
N ILE A 532 -4.40 7.45 21.96
CA ILE A 532 -4.37 6.00 22.16
C ILE A 532 -5.31 5.68 23.33
N ASP A 533 -6.22 4.72 23.16
CA ASP A 533 -7.29 4.44 24.12
C ASP A 533 -6.75 3.94 25.46
N GLN A 534 -6.76 4.81 26.45
CA GLN A 534 -6.24 4.55 27.80
C GLN A 534 -7.06 3.50 28.56
N ARG A 535 -8.33 3.28 28.18
CA ARG A 535 -9.21 2.26 28.81
C ARG A 535 -8.67 0.84 28.61
N LEU A 536 -7.81 0.65 27.61
CA LEU A 536 -7.18 -0.63 27.24
C LEU A 536 -5.75 -0.79 27.79
N ILE A 537 -5.25 0.17 28.59
CA ILE A 537 -3.87 0.16 29.07
C ILE A 537 -3.81 -0.36 30.49
N ILE A 538 -3.02 -1.42 30.69
CA ILE A 538 -2.67 -1.95 32.00
C ILE A 538 -1.30 -1.36 32.38
N ALA A 539 -1.29 -0.23 33.08
CA ALA A 539 -0.08 0.51 33.45
C ALA A 539 0.96 -0.35 34.21
N ALA A 540 0.50 -1.33 34.99
CA ALA A 540 1.39 -2.26 35.69
C ALA A 540 2.24 -3.17 34.76
N LEU A 541 1.87 -3.33 33.49
CA LEU A 541 2.65 -4.06 32.48
C LEU A 541 3.67 -3.17 31.77
N MET A 542 3.60 -1.87 31.93
CA MET A 542 4.49 -0.89 31.30
C MET A 542 5.66 -0.52 32.23
N THR A 543 6.78 -0.19 31.63
CA THR A 543 7.90 0.46 32.31
C THR A 543 7.61 1.95 32.49
N ASP A 544 8.36 2.62 33.39
CA ASP A 544 8.22 4.07 33.59
C ASP A 544 8.53 4.83 32.28
N ALA A 545 9.56 4.41 31.54
CA ALA A 545 9.93 5.02 30.27
C ALA A 545 8.82 4.88 29.20
N GLU A 546 8.08 3.77 29.17
CA GLU A 546 6.94 3.58 28.26
C GLU A 546 5.75 4.47 28.65
N ILE A 547 5.50 4.64 29.96
CA ILE A 547 4.49 5.55 30.47
C ILE A 547 4.88 7.01 30.16
N ASP A 548 6.12 7.38 30.38
CA ASP A 548 6.63 8.72 30.07
C ASP A 548 6.51 9.04 28.57
N TRP A 549 6.83 8.07 27.70
CA TRP A 549 6.64 8.23 26.26
C TRP A 549 5.16 8.47 25.90
N LEU A 550 4.25 7.66 26.44
CA LEU A 550 2.81 7.80 26.15
C LEU A 550 2.26 9.14 26.66
N ASN A 551 2.64 9.54 27.87
CA ASN A 551 2.24 10.83 28.42
C ASN A 551 2.80 12.00 27.60
N ALA A 552 4.06 11.91 27.14
CA ALA A 552 4.66 12.91 26.26
C ALA A 552 3.95 12.96 24.89
N TYR A 553 3.58 11.81 24.33
CA TYR A 553 2.82 11.72 23.08
C TYR A 553 1.42 12.37 23.22
N HIS A 554 0.70 12.07 24.33
CA HIS A 554 -0.59 12.66 24.60
C HIS A 554 -0.48 14.18 24.89
N HIS A 555 0.58 14.62 25.59
CA HIS A 555 0.85 16.05 25.81
C HIS A 555 1.03 16.79 24.47
N ARG A 556 1.78 16.22 23.52
CA ARG A 556 1.92 16.80 22.17
C ARG A 556 0.58 16.95 21.46
N ILE A 557 -0.34 15.98 21.58
CA ILE A 557 -1.70 16.12 21.01
C ILE A 557 -2.40 17.34 21.62
N GLY A 558 -2.29 17.53 22.94
CA GLY A 558 -2.86 18.68 23.66
C GLY A 558 -2.29 20.03 23.16
N ASP A 559 -0.98 20.09 22.93
CA ASP A 559 -0.27 21.30 22.50
C ASP A 559 -0.48 21.61 21.02
N GLU A 560 -0.36 20.62 20.13
CA GLU A 560 -0.38 20.81 18.68
C GLU A 560 -1.80 20.78 18.11
N ILE A 561 -2.68 19.89 18.58
CA ILE A 561 -4.04 19.72 18.04
C ILE A 561 -5.10 20.38 18.93
N GLY A 562 -4.88 20.42 20.25
CA GLY A 562 -5.82 21.04 21.19
C GLY A 562 -6.27 22.46 20.80
N PRO A 563 -5.38 23.38 20.36
CA PRO A 563 -5.81 24.70 19.87
C PRO A 563 -6.76 24.64 18.68
N MET A 564 -6.54 23.69 17.74
CA MET A 564 -7.40 23.51 16.57
C MET A 564 -8.80 22.98 16.96
N ILE A 565 -8.86 22.09 17.96
CA ILE A 565 -10.13 21.58 18.50
C ILE A 565 -10.89 22.69 19.24
N ARG A 566 -10.22 23.45 20.12
CA ARG A 566 -10.85 24.59 20.85
C ARG A 566 -11.38 25.67 19.90
N ALA A 567 -10.66 25.94 18.80
CA ALA A 567 -11.10 26.92 17.80
C ALA A 567 -12.43 26.56 17.12
N ARG A 568 -12.87 25.29 17.20
CA ARG A 568 -14.16 24.85 16.67
C ARG A 568 -15.35 25.27 17.57
N GLY A 569 -15.09 25.66 18.82
CA GLY A 569 -16.14 26.10 19.76
C GLY A 569 -17.01 24.97 20.33
N ASP A 570 -16.63 23.70 20.15
CA ASP A 570 -17.32 22.53 20.69
C ASP A 570 -16.72 22.19 22.07
N ALA A 571 -17.45 22.53 23.14
CA ALA A 571 -17.00 22.32 24.50
C ALA A 571 -16.96 20.83 24.88
N ASP A 572 -17.92 20.03 24.40
CA ASP A 572 -18.00 18.59 24.69
C ASP A 572 -16.83 17.86 24.04
N LEU A 573 -16.50 18.16 22.78
CA LEU A 573 -15.34 17.63 22.08
C LEU A 573 -14.03 18.02 22.78
N THR A 574 -13.93 19.27 23.26
CA THR A 574 -12.74 19.75 23.98
C THR A 574 -12.57 18.98 25.29
N ALA A 575 -13.62 18.84 26.09
CA ALA A 575 -13.58 18.10 27.35
C ALA A 575 -13.27 16.60 27.14
N TRP A 576 -13.84 16.00 26.08
CA TRP A 576 -13.54 14.62 25.71
C TRP A 576 -12.06 14.45 25.36
N LEU A 577 -11.49 15.34 24.56
CA LEU A 577 -10.06 15.28 24.20
C LEU A 577 -9.18 15.40 25.45
N GLU A 578 -9.45 16.35 26.33
CA GLU A 578 -8.69 16.54 27.59
C GLU A 578 -8.71 15.29 28.46
N ALA A 579 -9.85 14.60 28.52
CA ALA A 579 -9.98 13.33 29.24
C ALA A 579 -9.19 12.20 28.53
N ALA A 580 -9.29 12.11 27.19
CA ALA A 580 -8.64 11.05 26.40
C ALA A 580 -7.10 11.12 26.41
N ILE A 581 -6.53 12.31 26.66
CA ILE A 581 -5.08 12.53 26.74
C ILE A 581 -4.57 12.78 28.16
N ALA A 582 -5.40 12.57 29.19
CA ALA A 582 -4.98 12.77 30.57
C ALA A 582 -3.77 11.86 30.91
N PRO A 583 -2.79 12.34 31.71
CA PRO A 583 -1.63 11.52 32.06
C PRO A 583 -2.05 10.27 32.85
N ILE A 584 -1.41 9.13 32.51
CA ILE A 584 -1.54 7.90 33.29
C ILE A 584 -0.36 7.72 34.24
N SER A 585 -0.60 6.98 35.32
CA SER A 585 0.42 6.58 36.27
C SER A 585 0.23 5.11 36.65
N ARG A 586 1.27 4.48 37.21
CA ARG A 586 1.16 3.12 37.77
C ARG A 586 0.21 3.04 38.94
#